data_bdd7deb3a3841ab64f4c5aa974ad0f4e
#
_entry.id   bdd7deb3a3841ab64f4c5aa974ad0f4e
#
_cell.length_a   1.000
_cell.length_b   1.000
_cell.length_c   1.000
_cell.angle_alpha   90.00
_cell.angle_beta   90.00
_cell.angle_gamma   90.00
#
_symmetry.space_group_name_H-M   'P 1'
#
loop_
_entity.id
_entity.type
_entity.pdbx_description
1 polymer ?
#
loop_
_entity_poly.entity_id
_entity_poly.type
_entity_poly.pdbx_seq_one_letter_code
_entity_poly.pdbx_strand_id
1 'polypeptide(L)'
;IRAYEGRILNVHPSLIPAFCGEGYYGLRVHKAALARGVKVTGATVHIVNEIPDGGPILAQKAVEVLPGDTPETLQRRVMEQAEWLLLPQETEKLARRLEGSEMA
;
A
#
# COMPACT_ATOMS: atom_id res chain seq x y z
N ILE A 1 10.55 0.55 -17.06
CA ILE A 1 9.82 -0.24 -16.05
C ILE A 1 9.87 -1.74 -16.35
N ARG A 2 9.81 -2.12 -17.61
CA ARG A 2 9.86 -3.56 -17.96
C ARG A 2 11.10 -4.27 -17.43
N ALA A 3 12.27 -3.60 -17.46
CA ALA A 3 13.52 -4.18 -16.96
C ALA A 3 13.48 -4.46 -15.46
N TYR A 4 12.59 -3.77 -14.74
CA TYR A 4 12.47 -3.90 -13.28
C TYR A 4 11.14 -4.53 -12.87
N GLU A 5 10.37 -5.06 -13.82
CA GLU A 5 9.11 -5.70 -13.52
C GLU A 5 9.29 -6.85 -12.53
N GLY A 6 8.48 -6.88 -11.49
CA GLY A 6 8.63 -7.84 -10.40
C GLY A 6 9.67 -7.46 -9.35
N ARG A 7 10.40 -6.36 -9.55
CA ARG A 7 11.46 -5.91 -8.64
C ARG A 7 11.19 -4.59 -7.95
N ILE A 8 10.11 -3.89 -8.34
CA ILE A 8 9.74 -2.61 -7.75
C ILE A 8 8.50 -2.80 -6.90
N LEU A 9 8.59 -2.38 -5.66
CA LEU A 9 7.46 -2.42 -4.73
C LEU A 9 6.93 -1.01 -4.51
N ASN A 10 5.63 -0.93 -4.24
CA ASN A 10 5.00 0.30 -3.82
C ASN A 10 4.03 -0.01 -2.69
N VAL A 11 3.85 0.96 -1.80
CA VAL A 11 2.82 0.88 -0.78
C VAL A 11 1.75 1.92 -1.08
N HIS A 12 0.49 1.48 -1.12
CA HIS A 12 -0.65 2.37 -1.32
C HIS A 12 -1.45 2.44 -0.01
N PRO A 13 -1.84 3.64 0.44
CA PRO A 13 -2.47 3.81 1.75
C PRO A 13 -3.97 3.49 1.77
N SER A 14 -4.35 2.36 1.20
CA SER A 14 -5.70 1.81 1.29
C SER A 14 -5.63 0.29 1.17
N LEU A 15 -6.76 -0.36 1.41
CA LEU A 15 -6.89 -1.78 1.16
C LEU A 15 -7.36 -1.96 -0.29
N ILE A 16 -6.42 -2.08 -1.22
CA ILE A 16 -6.72 -2.27 -2.65
C ILE A 16 -7.68 -3.45 -2.79
N PRO A 17 -8.75 -3.35 -3.59
CA PRO A 17 -9.02 -2.36 -4.64
C PRO A 17 -9.75 -1.08 -4.20
N ALA A 18 -9.97 -0.89 -2.91
CA ALA A 18 -10.63 0.33 -2.44
C ALA A 18 -9.70 1.53 -2.60
N PHE A 19 -10.26 2.66 -3.03
CA PHE A 19 -9.58 3.97 -3.11
C PHE A 19 -8.22 3.91 -3.77
N CYS A 20 -8.13 3.25 -4.92
CA CYS A 20 -6.89 3.11 -5.65
C CYS A 20 -7.08 3.47 -7.13
N GLY A 21 -5.97 3.51 -7.86
CA GLY A 21 -5.97 3.85 -9.27
C GLY A 21 -5.68 5.32 -9.50
N GLU A 22 -5.97 5.78 -10.71
CA GLU A 22 -5.65 7.13 -11.13
C GLU A 22 -6.33 8.18 -10.26
N GLY A 23 -5.56 9.15 -9.78
CA GLY A 23 -6.06 10.25 -8.95
C GLY A 23 -6.07 9.96 -7.45
N TYR A 24 -5.92 8.71 -7.04
CA TYR A 24 -5.88 8.35 -5.62
C TYR A 24 -4.45 8.27 -5.13
N TYR A 25 -3.97 9.33 -4.50
CA TYR A 25 -2.63 9.39 -3.93
C TYR A 25 -2.61 10.32 -2.71
N GLY A 26 -1.68 10.05 -1.78
CA GLY A 26 -1.45 10.87 -0.60
C GLY A 26 -2.72 11.12 0.20
N LEU A 27 -2.94 12.36 0.61
CA LEU A 27 -4.10 12.73 1.41
C LEU A 27 -5.44 12.50 0.71
N ARG A 28 -5.47 12.48 -0.61
CA ARG A 28 -6.71 12.23 -1.36
C ARG A 28 -7.31 10.88 -1.04
N VAL A 29 -6.49 9.87 -0.80
CA VAL A 29 -6.95 8.54 -0.41
C VAL A 29 -7.69 8.61 0.91
N HIS A 30 -7.09 9.27 1.89
CA HIS A 30 -7.68 9.38 3.23
C HIS A 30 -8.93 10.25 3.24
N LYS A 31 -8.94 11.32 2.45
CA LYS A 31 -10.14 12.14 2.27
C LYS A 31 -11.30 11.32 1.69
N ALA A 32 -11.01 10.51 0.68
CA ALA A 32 -12.03 9.67 0.04
C ALA A 32 -12.55 8.61 1.01
N ALA A 33 -11.68 7.97 1.78
CA ALA A 33 -12.06 6.99 2.78
C ALA A 33 -12.98 7.59 3.84
N LEU A 34 -12.63 8.76 4.36
CA LEU A 34 -13.44 9.46 5.35
C LEU A 34 -14.79 9.90 4.76
N ALA A 35 -14.78 10.43 3.54
CA ALA A 35 -16.01 10.86 2.87
C ALA A 35 -16.97 9.70 2.64
N ARG A 36 -16.45 8.52 2.35
CA ARG A 36 -17.27 7.33 2.16
C ARG A 36 -17.79 6.77 3.48
N GLY A 37 -17.13 7.09 4.59
CA GLY A 37 -17.53 6.64 5.92
C GLY A 37 -17.09 5.22 6.25
N VAL A 38 -15.99 4.75 5.64
CA VAL A 38 -15.48 3.42 5.96
C VAL A 38 -15.01 3.36 7.41
N LYS A 39 -15.15 2.20 8.01
CA LYS A 39 -14.74 1.98 9.41
C LYS A 39 -13.34 1.39 9.51
N VAL A 40 -12.86 0.81 8.42
CA VAL A 40 -11.55 0.19 8.32
C VAL A 40 -10.91 0.63 7.01
N THR A 41 -9.65 1.02 7.11
CA THR A 41 -8.79 1.29 5.96
C THR A 41 -7.50 0.51 6.15
N GLY A 42 -6.41 0.92 5.56
CA GLY A 42 -5.14 0.23 5.76
C GLY A 42 -4.14 0.58 4.68
N ALA A 43 -3.22 -0.33 4.46
CA ALA A 43 -2.21 -0.17 3.42
C ALA A 43 -2.01 -1.49 2.67
N THR A 44 -1.60 -1.37 1.42
CA THR A 44 -1.32 -2.49 0.53
C THR A 44 0.07 -2.33 -0.06
N VAL A 45 0.89 -3.37 0.05
CA VAL A 45 2.16 -3.44 -0.69
C VAL A 45 1.92 -4.30 -1.92
N HIS A 46 2.31 -3.80 -3.07
CA HIS A 46 2.13 -4.49 -4.34
C HIS A 46 3.34 -4.34 -5.24
N ILE A 47 3.46 -5.23 -6.21
CA ILE A 47 4.49 -5.11 -7.24
C ILE A 47 4.02 -4.10 -8.27
N VAL A 48 4.92 -3.18 -8.63
CA VAL A 48 4.61 -2.15 -9.63
C VAL A 48 4.56 -2.78 -11.03
N ASN A 49 3.52 -2.46 -11.78
CA ASN A 49 3.39 -2.80 -13.19
C ASN A 49 2.87 -1.59 -13.97
N GLU A 50 2.45 -1.79 -15.20
CA GLU A 50 1.99 -0.71 -16.07
C GLU A 50 0.65 -0.09 -15.64
N ILE A 51 -0.10 -0.80 -14.82
CA ILE A 51 -1.42 -0.36 -14.35
C ILE A 51 -1.28 0.30 -12.98
N PRO A 52 -1.66 1.59 -12.81
CA PRO A 52 -1.58 2.24 -11.50
C PRO A 52 -2.33 1.42 -10.43
N ASP A 53 -1.62 1.08 -9.37
CA ASP A 53 -2.13 0.26 -8.26
C ASP A 53 -2.74 -1.08 -8.70
N GLY A 54 -2.38 -1.56 -9.88
CA GLY A 54 -2.93 -2.78 -10.46
C GLY A 54 -2.01 -3.99 -10.40
N GLY A 55 -0.81 -3.84 -9.84
CA GLY A 55 0.13 -4.95 -9.74
C GLY A 55 -0.27 -5.98 -8.67
N PRO A 56 0.35 -7.16 -8.70
CA PRO A 56 0.04 -8.20 -7.71
C PRO A 56 0.21 -7.72 -6.27
N ILE A 57 -0.77 -8.00 -5.44
CA ILE A 57 -0.74 -7.66 -4.02
C ILE A 57 0.13 -8.66 -3.28
N LEU A 58 1.09 -8.15 -2.48
CA LEU A 58 1.97 -8.99 -1.67
C LEU A 58 1.51 -9.05 -0.21
N ALA A 59 1.05 -7.93 0.33
CA ALA A 59 0.62 -7.87 1.72
C ALA A 59 -0.33 -6.71 1.95
N GLN A 60 -1.19 -6.84 2.93
CA GLN A 60 -2.12 -5.81 3.35
C GLN A 60 -2.21 -5.80 4.87
N LYS A 61 -2.43 -4.62 5.44
CA LYS A 61 -2.68 -4.49 6.87
C LYS A 61 -3.80 -3.49 7.11
N ALA A 62 -4.80 -3.93 7.86
CA ALA A 62 -5.96 -3.12 8.21
C ALA A 62 -5.65 -2.14 9.34
N VAL A 63 -6.26 -0.96 9.27
CA VAL A 63 -6.14 0.09 10.28
C VAL A 63 -7.53 0.65 10.54
N GLU A 64 -7.90 0.83 11.80
CA GLU A 64 -9.19 1.39 12.16
C GLU A 64 -9.29 2.88 11.84
N VAL A 65 -10.45 3.28 11.36
CA VAL A 65 -10.82 4.69 11.26
C VAL A 65 -11.51 5.06 12.56
N LEU A 66 -11.00 6.09 13.24
CA LEU A 66 -11.54 6.51 14.55
C LEU A 66 -12.50 7.69 14.40
N PRO A 67 -13.49 7.81 15.32
CA PRO A 67 -14.35 8.99 15.32
C PRO A 67 -13.53 10.26 15.43
N GLY A 68 -13.87 11.27 14.63
CA GLY A 68 -13.16 12.53 14.63
C GLY A 68 -11.87 12.56 13.81
N ASP A 69 -11.54 11.49 13.09
CA ASP A 69 -10.37 11.49 12.23
C ASP A 69 -10.46 12.56 11.15
N THR A 70 -9.33 13.24 10.94
CA THR A 70 -9.09 14.07 9.77
C THR A 70 -8.25 13.30 8.77
N PRO A 71 -8.15 13.75 7.52
CA PRO A 71 -7.24 13.09 6.56
C PRO A 71 -5.82 12.98 7.09
N GLU A 72 -5.35 14.00 7.78
CA GLU A 72 -3.98 14.04 8.34
C GLU A 72 -3.78 13.04 9.47
N THR A 73 -4.73 12.94 10.40
CA THR A 73 -4.62 11.99 11.51
C THR A 73 -4.73 10.55 11.00
N LEU A 74 -5.60 10.31 10.04
CA LEU A 74 -5.73 9.00 9.44
C LEU A 74 -4.48 8.61 8.66
N GLN A 75 -3.93 9.53 7.86
CA GLN A 75 -2.69 9.29 7.14
C GLN A 75 -1.57 8.88 8.07
N ARG A 76 -1.41 9.60 9.17
CA ARG A 76 -0.34 9.30 10.13
C ARG A 76 -0.52 7.91 10.75
N ARG A 77 -1.75 7.56 11.11
CA ARG A 77 -2.01 6.24 11.70
C ARG A 77 -1.72 5.12 10.71
N VAL A 78 -2.13 5.30 9.46
CA VAL A 78 -1.87 4.31 8.42
C VAL A 78 -0.36 4.16 8.18
N MET A 79 0.38 5.26 8.15
CA MET A 79 1.83 5.22 8.02
C MET A 79 2.48 4.45 9.17
N GLU A 80 2.14 4.80 10.41
CA GLU A 80 2.75 4.21 11.60
C GLU A 80 2.36 2.75 11.82
N GLN A 81 1.10 2.42 11.59
CA GLN A 81 0.58 1.09 11.90
C GLN A 81 0.67 0.10 10.74
N ALA A 82 0.81 0.57 9.53
CA ALA A 82 0.79 -0.31 8.36
C ALA A 82 1.98 -0.08 7.42
N GLU A 83 2.09 1.10 6.83
CA GLU A 83 3.08 1.32 5.77
C GLU A 83 4.51 1.09 6.23
N TRP A 84 4.89 1.66 7.37
CA TRP A 84 6.26 1.55 7.90
C TRP A 84 6.62 0.14 8.37
N LEU A 85 5.63 -0.72 8.57
CA LEU A 85 5.86 -2.12 8.92
C LEU A 85 5.91 -3.00 7.69
N LEU A 86 4.96 -2.80 6.77
CA LEU A 86 4.80 -3.66 5.60
C LEU A 86 5.91 -3.51 4.57
N LEU A 87 6.29 -2.27 4.25
CA LEU A 87 7.22 -2.04 3.15
C LEU A 87 8.60 -2.65 3.40
N PRO A 88 9.24 -2.42 4.57
CA PRO A 88 10.52 -3.08 4.84
C PRO A 88 10.41 -4.60 4.86
N GLN A 89 9.34 -5.13 5.44
CA GLN A 89 9.11 -6.56 5.55
C GLN A 89 9.00 -7.22 4.17
N GLU A 90 8.20 -6.64 3.28
CA GLU A 90 8.01 -7.20 1.94
C GLU A 90 9.21 -6.96 1.04
N THR A 91 9.94 -5.86 1.26
CA THR A 91 11.19 -5.59 0.54
C THR A 91 12.22 -6.67 0.85
N GLU A 92 12.35 -7.05 2.10
CA GLU A 92 13.27 -8.12 2.51
C GLU A 92 12.88 -9.46 1.90
N LYS A 93 11.60 -9.80 1.91
CA LYS A 93 11.12 -11.04 1.30
C LYS A 93 11.40 -11.09 -0.19
N LEU A 94 11.21 -9.98 -0.89
CA LEU A 94 11.48 -9.91 -2.32
C LEU A 94 12.97 -10.07 -2.61
N ALA A 95 13.83 -9.41 -1.83
CA ALA A 95 15.28 -9.52 -1.98
C ALA A 95 15.74 -10.97 -1.82
N ARG A 96 15.23 -11.67 -0.84
CA ARG A 96 15.55 -13.08 -0.62
C ARG A 96 15.11 -13.95 -1.78
N ARG A 97 13.93 -13.67 -2.32
CA ARG A 97 13.38 -14.41 -3.46
C ARG A 97 14.23 -14.22 -4.70
N LEU A 98 14.69 -12.99 -4.95
CA LEU A 98 15.54 -12.67 -6.08
C LEU A 98 16.92 -13.33 -5.95
N GLU A 99 17.51 -13.33 -4.76
CA GLU A 99 18.77 -14.02 -4.48
C GLU A 99 18.65 -15.52 -4.77
N GLY A 100 17.58 -16.16 -4.29
CA GLY A 100 17.32 -17.57 -4.55
C GLY A 100 17.17 -17.86 -6.03
N SER A 101 16.51 -16.97 -6.76
CA SER A 101 16.33 -17.08 -8.20
C SER A 101 17.66 -16.97 -8.96
N GLU A 102 18.52 -16.07 -8.53
CA GLU A 102 19.84 -15.88 -9.16
C GLU A 102 20.80 -17.04 -8.87
N MET A 103 20.63 -17.67 -7.74
CA MET A 103 21.47 -18.80 -7.34
C MET A 103 21.01 -20.13 -7.95
N ALA A 104 19.81 -20.18 -8.43
CA ALA A 104 19.27 -21.37 -9.06
C ALA A 104 19.69 -21.46 -10.51
#